data_df4f8a420de3a66ac9f52a708414a748
#
_entry.id   df4f8a420de3a66ac9f52a708414a748
#
_cell.length_a   1.000
_cell.length_b   1.000
_cell.length_c   1.000
_cell.angle_alpha   90.00
_cell.angle_beta   90.00
_cell.angle_gamma   90.00
#
_symmetry.space_group_name_H-M   'P 1'
#
loop_
_entity.id
_entity.type
_entity.pdbx_description
1 polymer ?
#
loop_
_entity_poly.entity_id
_entity_poly.type
_entity_poly.pdbx_seq_one_letter_code
_entity_poly.pdbx_strand_id
1 'polypeptide(L)'
;MASAAGGRMYVVETDRKKEKGIDRIMISENLRKYATEKFERRRELLAPVMPVIEEKLKQCSEEEAVLMKFLYGTMPVRDAGEYGFDLFLSYVKHALMLREKVAWCKELPEDVFVNYVLYDRINSEDITDCRPFFYEQIMGRVAGMSLLEAILEINYWCAEHATYEATDGRTASPMTMYRSGKGRCGEESTFAVTAYRSVGIAARQVYTPRWAHCDDNHAWVEVFVDGEWHFLGACEPEEVLDTGWFSGPANRAILIHTRNFSDYVKESNEEYLGKEGALYYFNHTDFYGRTKLVKILVKDENGKPAAGAHIAVEILNMAEFFPAAVMIADADGEVRMTLGLGDIRVRAFDGIRRAEAMMRIEEEDSLELVLREEAVPEADDRWQTLEIRAPKEVPVRNIVATKEQKERNAARMAEAERLRKARFAACFDEKKAAAYPEAEEIFHRAGENFEEVYTFLSKDENPNRKKLLFSLALKDAKDLKASVLEDHLDCEQGDLPEEIFLSLIHI
;
A
#
# COMPACT_ATOMS: atom_id res chain seq x y z
N MET A 1 4.65 -32.56 7.52
CA MET A 1 5.84 -32.54 6.65
C MET A 1 5.59 -31.48 5.59
N ALA A 2 5.99 -30.25 5.81
CA ALA A 2 5.88 -29.17 4.84
C ALA A 2 7.24 -29.08 4.13
N SER A 3 7.21 -29.28 2.81
CA SER A 3 8.37 -29.15 1.93
C SER A 3 8.81 -27.69 1.89
N ALA A 4 10.07 -27.45 2.22
CA ALA A 4 10.73 -26.17 1.99
C ALA A 4 10.88 -25.95 0.48
N ALA A 5 9.91 -25.26 -0.13
CA ALA A 5 10.02 -24.78 -1.50
C ALA A 5 10.77 -23.45 -1.45
N GLY A 6 12.07 -23.51 -1.66
CA GLY A 6 12.88 -22.33 -1.99
C GLY A 6 12.28 -21.67 -3.24
N GLY A 7 11.66 -20.51 -3.07
CA GLY A 7 11.14 -19.72 -4.17
C GLY A 7 12.32 -19.21 -5.02
N ARG A 8 12.54 -19.82 -6.18
CA ARG A 8 13.42 -19.25 -7.19
C ARG A 8 12.73 -18.00 -7.74
N MET A 9 13.37 -16.84 -7.56
CA MET A 9 13.02 -15.61 -8.27
C MET A 9 13.16 -15.87 -9.78
N TYR A 10 12.17 -15.46 -10.56
CA TYR A 10 12.25 -15.55 -12.03
C TYR A 10 13.09 -14.39 -12.55
N VAL A 11 14.25 -14.71 -13.15
CA VAL A 11 15.13 -13.75 -13.80
C VAL A 11 14.67 -13.56 -15.25
N VAL A 12 14.44 -12.32 -15.65
CA VAL A 12 14.07 -11.98 -17.02
C VAL A 12 15.32 -11.66 -17.85
N GLU A 13 15.70 -12.55 -18.75
CA GLU A 13 16.73 -12.24 -19.76
C GLU A 13 16.16 -11.32 -20.84
N THR A 14 16.92 -10.27 -21.17
CA THR A 14 16.54 -9.28 -22.19
C THR A 14 16.95 -9.72 -23.58
N ASP A 15 16.01 -10.21 -24.38
CA ASP A 15 16.20 -10.36 -25.83
C ASP A 15 15.82 -9.03 -26.55
N ARG A 16 16.84 -8.29 -26.99
CA ARG A 16 16.66 -7.14 -27.87
C ARG A 16 16.71 -7.59 -29.33
N LYS A 17 15.58 -7.89 -29.93
CA LYS A 17 15.42 -7.91 -31.39
C LYS A 17 14.58 -6.73 -31.84
N LYS A 18 15.23 -5.79 -32.56
CA LYS A 18 14.56 -4.74 -33.33
C LYS A 18 14.00 -5.33 -34.62
N GLU A 19 12.69 -5.53 -34.68
CA GLU A 19 11.98 -5.70 -35.94
C GLU A 19 11.13 -4.46 -36.24
N LYS A 20 11.30 -3.91 -37.46
CA LYS A 20 10.50 -2.83 -38.00
C LYS A 20 9.16 -3.39 -38.53
N GLY A 21 8.05 -2.99 -37.93
CA GLY A 21 6.74 -3.25 -38.49
C GLY A 21 5.64 -3.31 -37.42
N ILE A 22 4.80 -2.27 -37.35
CA ILE A 22 3.59 -2.11 -36.56
C ILE A 22 3.83 -2.26 -35.05
N ASP A 23 3.71 -1.16 -34.30
CA ASP A 23 3.78 -1.07 -32.84
C ASP A 23 2.67 -1.89 -32.16
N ARG A 24 2.78 -3.19 -32.20
CA ARG A 24 1.91 -4.09 -31.42
C ARG A 24 2.52 -4.19 -30.01
N ILE A 25 1.70 -4.03 -28.99
CA ILE A 25 2.13 -4.27 -27.60
C ILE A 25 2.59 -5.73 -27.55
N MET A 26 3.89 -5.97 -27.47
CA MET A 26 4.41 -7.33 -27.37
C MET A 26 4.56 -7.69 -25.90
N ILE A 27 3.67 -8.55 -25.41
CA ILE A 27 3.89 -9.26 -24.14
C ILE A 27 4.94 -10.34 -24.40
N SER A 28 6.02 -10.33 -23.59
CA SER A 28 7.10 -11.29 -23.76
C SER A 28 6.65 -12.73 -23.51
N GLU A 29 7.36 -13.67 -24.13
CA GLU A 29 7.13 -15.11 -23.88
C GLU A 29 7.38 -15.47 -22.39
N ASN A 30 8.29 -14.78 -21.72
CA ASN A 30 8.55 -14.96 -20.30
C ASN A 30 7.33 -14.59 -19.44
N LEU A 31 6.70 -13.47 -19.71
CA LEU A 31 5.49 -13.06 -18.98
C LEU A 31 4.31 -14.01 -19.28
N ARG A 32 4.14 -14.44 -20.55
CA ARG A 32 3.13 -15.44 -20.93
C ARG A 32 3.27 -16.75 -20.15
N LYS A 33 4.49 -17.25 -20.11
CA LYS A 33 4.82 -18.48 -19.37
C LYS A 33 4.58 -18.29 -17.87
N TYR A 34 5.12 -17.23 -17.28
CA TYR A 34 4.94 -16.92 -15.87
C TYR A 34 3.46 -16.81 -15.48
N ALA A 35 2.68 -16.00 -16.20
CA ALA A 35 1.25 -15.80 -15.93
C ALA A 35 0.46 -17.10 -16.02
N THR A 36 0.74 -17.91 -17.04
CA THR A 36 0.08 -19.21 -17.21
C THR A 36 0.44 -20.18 -16.08
N GLU A 37 1.72 -20.31 -15.72
CA GLU A 37 2.15 -21.19 -14.63
C GLU A 37 1.57 -20.78 -13.27
N LYS A 38 1.56 -19.49 -12.97
CA LYS A 38 0.99 -18.98 -11.71
C LYS A 38 -0.52 -19.20 -11.65
N PHE A 39 -1.23 -18.96 -12.73
CA PHE A 39 -2.67 -19.19 -12.83
C PHE A 39 -3.02 -20.67 -12.64
N GLU A 40 -2.32 -21.58 -13.33
CA GLU A 40 -2.56 -23.02 -13.22
C GLU A 40 -2.27 -23.55 -11.81
N ARG A 41 -1.20 -23.07 -11.15
CA ARG A 41 -0.89 -23.45 -9.75
C ARG A 41 -1.97 -23.07 -8.75
N ARG A 42 -2.81 -22.09 -9.09
CA ARG A 42 -3.89 -21.61 -8.22
C ARG A 42 -5.27 -22.17 -8.57
N ARG A 43 -5.34 -23.05 -9.57
CA ARG A 43 -6.58 -23.63 -10.07
C ARG A 43 -7.46 -24.24 -8.98
N GLU A 44 -6.89 -25.04 -8.10
CA GLU A 44 -7.62 -25.66 -6.98
C GLU A 44 -8.09 -24.61 -5.96
N LEU A 45 -7.24 -23.63 -5.66
CA LEU A 45 -7.56 -22.56 -4.73
C LEU A 45 -8.70 -21.66 -5.23
N LEU A 46 -8.76 -21.44 -6.54
CA LEU A 46 -9.78 -20.64 -7.22
C LEU A 46 -10.96 -21.47 -7.75
N ALA A 47 -11.06 -22.75 -7.40
CA ALA A 47 -12.07 -23.67 -7.92
C ALA A 47 -13.51 -23.13 -7.92
N PRO A 48 -13.99 -22.39 -6.89
CA PRO A 48 -15.36 -21.86 -6.88
C PRO A 48 -15.65 -20.84 -8.00
N VAL A 49 -14.64 -20.05 -8.40
CA VAL A 49 -14.77 -18.98 -9.40
C VAL A 49 -14.15 -19.34 -10.76
N MET A 50 -13.38 -20.41 -10.81
CA MET A 50 -12.63 -20.84 -12.01
C MET A 50 -13.49 -21.01 -13.27
N PRO A 51 -14.69 -21.65 -13.21
CA PRO A 51 -15.51 -21.80 -14.41
C PRO A 51 -15.92 -20.48 -15.05
N VAL A 52 -16.21 -19.47 -14.23
CA VAL A 52 -16.57 -18.12 -14.70
C VAL A 52 -15.36 -17.44 -15.32
N ILE A 53 -14.19 -17.55 -14.67
CA ILE A 53 -12.94 -16.98 -15.19
C ILE A 53 -12.59 -17.58 -16.55
N GLU A 54 -12.60 -18.90 -16.68
CA GLU A 54 -12.26 -19.59 -17.93
C GLU A 54 -13.22 -19.25 -19.08
N GLU A 55 -14.51 -19.12 -18.80
CA GLU A 55 -15.49 -18.74 -19.83
C GLU A 55 -15.27 -17.32 -20.32
N LYS A 56 -15.02 -16.37 -19.41
CA LYS A 56 -14.75 -14.99 -19.77
C LYS A 56 -13.39 -14.77 -20.44
N LEU A 57 -12.35 -15.54 -20.07
CA LEU A 57 -11.05 -15.51 -20.74
C LEU A 57 -11.13 -15.85 -22.23
N LYS A 58 -12.09 -16.70 -22.67
CA LYS A 58 -12.28 -17.02 -24.10
C LYS A 58 -12.77 -15.82 -24.93
N GLN A 59 -13.29 -14.79 -24.28
CA GLN A 59 -13.79 -13.56 -24.92
C GLN A 59 -12.74 -12.44 -24.96
N CYS A 60 -11.61 -12.63 -24.28
CA CYS A 60 -10.50 -11.69 -24.22
C CYS A 60 -9.60 -11.80 -25.46
N SER A 61 -8.91 -10.72 -25.82
CA SER A 61 -7.76 -10.80 -26.72
C SER A 61 -6.64 -11.63 -26.09
N GLU A 62 -5.63 -11.99 -26.88
CA GLU A 62 -4.50 -12.77 -26.38
C GLU A 62 -3.76 -12.04 -25.26
N GLU A 63 -3.50 -10.74 -25.45
CA GLU A 63 -2.82 -9.89 -24.48
C GLU A 63 -3.67 -9.71 -23.20
N GLU A 64 -4.96 -9.44 -23.35
CA GLU A 64 -5.89 -9.37 -22.21
C GLU A 64 -5.90 -10.67 -21.42
N ALA A 65 -5.98 -11.82 -22.09
CA ALA A 65 -6.02 -13.11 -21.41
C ALA A 65 -4.72 -13.40 -20.62
N VAL A 66 -3.56 -13.03 -21.16
CA VAL A 66 -2.28 -13.18 -20.44
C VAL A 66 -2.24 -12.30 -19.19
N LEU A 67 -2.61 -11.03 -19.31
CA LEU A 67 -2.60 -10.11 -18.16
C LEU A 67 -3.67 -10.47 -17.13
N MET A 68 -4.84 -10.94 -17.53
CA MET A 68 -5.85 -11.49 -16.62
C MET A 68 -5.33 -12.72 -15.86
N LYS A 69 -4.63 -13.64 -16.54
CA LYS A 69 -3.98 -14.78 -15.89
C LYS A 69 -2.88 -14.32 -14.93
N PHE A 70 -2.13 -13.28 -15.27
CA PHE A 70 -1.15 -12.68 -14.37
C PHE A 70 -1.81 -12.19 -13.08
N LEU A 71 -2.89 -11.40 -13.17
CA LEU A 71 -3.63 -10.90 -12.01
C LEU A 71 -4.20 -12.05 -11.16
N TYR A 72 -4.99 -12.95 -11.74
CA TYR A 72 -5.56 -14.10 -11.00
C TYR A 72 -4.49 -15.06 -10.45
N GLY A 73 -3.33 -15.13 -11.10
CA GLY A 73 -2.18 -15.92 -10.66
C GLY A 73 -1.44 -15.34 -9.45
N THR A 74 -1.63 -14.05 -9.15
CA THR A 74 -0.83 -13.33 -8.14
C THR A 74 -1.68 -12.60 -7.07
N MET A 75 -2.92 -12.18 -7.39
CA MET A 75 -3.78 -11.43 -6.47
C MET A 75 -4.09 -12.18 -5.16
N PRO A 76 -4.44 -11.48 -4.06
CA PRO A 76 -5.04 -12.10 -2.89
C PRO A 76 -6.25 -12.99 -3.28
N VAL A 77 -6.41 -14.14 -2.63
CA VAL A 77 -7.52 -15.07 -2.92
C VAL A 77 -8.88 -14.41 -2.68
N ARG A 78 -8.93 -13.57 -1.64
CA ARG A 78 -10.11 -12.77 -1.31
C ARG A 78 -10.57 -11.96 -2.52
N ASP A 79 -9.66 -11.28 -3.21
CA ASP A 79 -10.00 -10.42 -4.34
C ASP A 79 -10.64 -11.20 -5.49
N ALA A 80 -10.14 -12.40 -5.78
CA ALA A 80 -10.70 -13.27 -6.81
C ALA A 80 -12.14 -13.73 -6.51
N GLY A 81 -12.51 -13.81 -5.23
CA GLY A 81 -13.85 -14.18 -4.79
C GLY A 81 -14.81 -13.02 -4.59
N GLU A 82 -14.29 -11.85 -4.24
CA GLU A 82 -15.07 -10.68 -3.83
C GLU A 82 -15.39 -9.75 -5.00
N TYR A 83 -14.47 -9.66 -6.00
CA TYR A 83 -14.63 -8.76 -7.15
C TYR A 83 -14.92 -9.53 -8.45
N GLY A 84 -15.76 -8.93 -9.29
CA GLY A 84 -16.12 -9.50 -10.58
C GLY A 84 -14.97 -9.44 -11.61
N PHE A 85 -14.94 -10.41 -12.53
CA PHE A 85 -13.96 -10.48 -13.62
C PHE A 85 -13.86 -9.18 -14.43
N ASP A 86 -14.99 -8.50 -14.68
CA ASP A 86 -15.04 -7.31 -15.52
C ASP A 86 -14.32 -6.11 -14.89
N LEU A 87 -14.24 -6.05 -13.56
CA LEU A 87 -13.44 -5.06 -12.85
C LEU A 87 -11.96 -5.19 -13.19
N PHE A 88 -11.40 -6.39 -13.06
CA PHE A 88 -9.99 -6.64 -13.40
C PHE A 88 -9.72 -6.47 -14.91
N LEU A 89 -10.69 -6.85 -15.74
CA LEU A 89 -10.57 -6.63 -17.19
C LEU A 89 -10.54 -5.14 -17.55
N SER A 90 -11.27 -4.28 -16.80
CA SER A 90 -11.17 -2.83 -16.96
C SER A 90 -9.74 -2.34 -16.68
N TYR A 91 -9.12 -2.80 -15.60
CA TYR A 91 -7.70 -2.48 -15.29
C TYR A 91 -6.75 -2.95 -16.41
N VAL A 92 -6.93 -4.16 -16.91
CA VAL A 92 -6.11 -4.70 -18.01
C VAL A 92 -6.28 -3.86 -19.27
N LYS A 93 -7.50 -3.57 -19.69
CA LYS A 93 -7.78 -2.76 -20.89
C LYS A 93 -7.22 -1.35 -20.76
N HIS A 94 -7.38 -0.75 -19.57
CA HIS A 94 -6.84 0.57 -19.29
C HIS A 94 -5.29 0.58 -19.37
N ALA A 95 -4.61 -0.40 -18.75
CA ALA A 95 -3.16 -0.51 -18.80
C ALA A 95 -2.63 -0.75 -20.23
N LEU A 96 -3.30 -1.62 -21.02
CA LEU A 96 -2.96 -1.84 -22.43
C LEU A 96 -3.13 -0.56 -23.28
N MET A 97 -4.20 0.18 -23.06
CA MET A 97 -4.42 1.49 -23.72
C MET A 97 -3.31 2.48 -23.37
N LEU A 98 -2.89 2.56 -22.10
CA LEU A 98 -1.78 3.41 -21.67
C LEU A 98 -0.46 2.97 -22.32
N ARG A 99 -0.20 1.66 -22.35
CA ARG A 99 1.01 1.10 -22.98
C ARG A 99 1.08 1.41 -24.47
N GLU A 100 -0.07 1.46 -25.14
CA GLU A 100 -0.17 1.81 -26.56
C GLU A 100 -0.03 3.31 -26.83
N LYS A 101 -0.66 4.17 -26.02
CA LYS A 101 -0.87 5.57 -26.34
C LYS A 101 0.03 6.56 -25.62
N VAL A 102 0.53 6.21 -24.43
CA VAL A 102 1.26 7.14 -23.55
C VAL A 102 2.77 6.91 -23.67
N ALA A 103 3.51 7.93 -24.07
CA ALA A 103 4.94 7.82 -24.40
C ALA A 103 5.78 7.23 -23.26
N TRP A 104 5.64 7.77 -22.04
CA TRP A 104 6.40 7.27 -20.88
C TRP A 104 5.98 5.85 -20.43
N CYS A 105 4.74 5.42 -20.72
CA CYS A 105 4.31 4.06 -20.43
C CYS A 105 4.83 3.03 -21.44
N LYS A 106 4.99 3.43 -22.71
CA LYS A 106 5.54 2.57 -23.78
C LYS A 106 6.93 2.06 -23.48
N GLU A 107 7.76 2.88 -22.88
CA GLU A 107 9.18 2.64 -22.66
C GLU A 107 9.48 1.90 -21.36
N LEU A 108 8.48 1.69 -20.50
CA LEU A 108 8.66 1.00 -19.23
C LEU A 108 9.15 -0.45 -19.43
N PRO A 109 10.11 -0.93 -18.62
CA PRO A 109 10.39 -2.36 -18.50
C PRO A 109 9.12 -3.15 -18.22
N GLU A 110 9.01 -4.39 -18.73
CA GLU A 110 7.78 -5.18 -18.63
C GLU A 110 7.41 -5.49 -17.19
N ASP A 111 8.38 -5.83 -16.36
CA ASP A 111 8.19 -6.08 -14.93
C ASP A 111 7.71 -4.83 -14.18
N VAL A 112 8.25 -3.66 -14.51
CA VAL A 112 7.80 -2.38 -13.96
C VAL A 112 6.36 -2.08 -14.40
N PHE A 113 6.04 -2.33 -15.67
CA PHE A 113 4.68 -2.13 -16.20
C PHE A 113 3.66 -3.00 -15.49
N VAL A 114 3.90 -4.32 -15.37
CA VAL A 114 2.87 -5.21 -14.79
C VAL A 114 2.70 -5.04 -13.28
N ASN A 115 3.78 -4.70 -12.55
CA ASN A 115 3.71 -4.52 -11.12
C ASN A 115 3.25 -3.13 -10.69
N TYR A 116 3.59 -2.08 -11.45
CA TYR A 116 3.45 -0.71 -10.98
C TYR A 116 2.61 0.20 -11.88
N VAL A 117 2.04 -0.32 -12.98
CA VAL A 117 1.01 0.32 -13.79
C VAL A 117 -0.23 -0.53 -13.89
N LEU A 118 -0.10 -1.80 -14.32
CA LEU A 118 -1.23 -2.71 -14.48
C LEU A 118 -1.89 -3.04 -13.15
N TYR A 119 -1.09 -3.47 -12.15
CA TYR A 119 -1.61 -4.09 -10.93
C TYR A 119 -2.67 -3.20 -10.25
N ASP A 120 -3.81 -3.81 -9.93
CA ASP A 120 -4.99 -3.13 -9.39
C ASP A 120 -4.81 -2.67 -7.94
N ARG A 121 -4.22 -3.52 -7.09
CA ARG A 121 -4.07 -3.32 -5.66
C ARG A 121 -2.74 -2.65 -5.29
N ILE A 122 -2.76 -1.82 -4.26
CA ILE A 122 -1.59 -1.10 -3.73
C ILE A 122 -1.35 -1.47 -2.27
N ASN A 123 -2.41 -1.52 -1.48
CA ASN A 123 -2.41 -1.83 -0.04
C ASN A 123 -3.55 -2.82 0.28
N SER A 124 -4.39 -2.52 1.26
CA SER A 124 -5.58 -3.30 1.68
C SER A 124 -6.90 -2.61 1.33
N GLU A 125 -6.85 -1.63 0.44
CA GLU A 125 -7.99 -0.83 -0.02
C GLU A 125 -9.05 -1.69 -0.74
N ASP A 126 -10.29 -1.20 -0.77
CA ASP A 126 -11.29 -1.73 -1.68
C ASP A 126 -10.96 -1.34 -3.11
N ILE A 127 -11.07 -2.31 -4.03
CA ILE A 127 -10.78 -2.11 -5.44
C ILE A 127 -12.04 -1.57 -6.13
N THR A 128 -11.90 -0.42 -6.78
CA THR A 128 -12.96 0.23 -7.53
C THR A 128 -12.50 0.55 -8.95
N ASP A 129 -13.42 0.60 -9.92
CA ASP A 129 -13.09 0.98 -11.32
C ASP A 129 -12.87 2.49 -11.45
N CYS A 130 -11.85 3.01 -10.78
CA CYS A 130 -11.57 4.44 -10.68
C CYS A 130 -10.54 4.96 -11.70
N ARG A 131 -9.72 4.08 -12.30
CA ARG A 131 -8.63 4.52 -13.20
C ARG A 131 -9.11 5.26 -14.44
N PRO A 132 -10.16 4.83 -15.15
CA PRO A 132 -10.70 5.60 -16.28
C PRO A 132 -11.14 7.01 -15.86
N PHE A 133 -11.81 7.13 -14.71
CA PHE A 133 -12.22 8.41 -14.16
C PHE A 133 -11.02 9.33 -13.86
N PHE A 134 -10.00 8.83 -13.17
CA PHE A 134 -8.79 9.62 -12.88
C PHE A 134 -8.02 9.98 -14.15
N TYR A 135 -7.96 9.09 -15.12
CA TYR A 135 -7.38 9.38 -16.43
C TYR A 135 -8.04 10.60 -17.09
N GLU A 136 -9.37 10.66 -17.12
CA GLU A 136 -10.13 11.78 -17.68
C GLU A 136 -9.85 13.09 -16.93
N GLN A 137 -9.69 13.04 -15.61
CA GLN A 137 -9.41 14.23 -14.81
C GLN A 137 -7.96 14.74 -14.99
N ILE A 138 -7.01 13.85 -15.18
CA ILE A 138 -5.57 14.16 -15.08
C ILE A 138 -4.93 14.33 -16.45
N MET A 139 -5.24 13.48 -17.42
CA MET A 139 -4.48 13.41 -18.68
C MET A 139 -4.48 14.72 -19.45
N GLY A 140 -5.60 15.43 -19.48
CA GLY A 140 -5.69 16.75 -20.11
C GLY A 140 -4.82 17.81 -19.43
N ARG A 141 -4.63 17.70 -18.11
CA ARG A 141 -3.84 18.63 -17.30
C ARG A 141 -2.33 18.47 -17.54
N VAL A 142 -1.86 17.23 -17.78
CA VAL A 142 -0.45 16.93 -18.02
C VAL A 142 -0.08 16.83 -19.50
N ALA A 143 -1.00 17.13 -20.39
CA ALA A 143 -0.76 17.05 -21.83
C ALA A 143 0.37 17.99 -22.29
N GLY A 144 1.37 17.43 -22.96
CA GLY A 144 2.56 18.18 -23.45
C GLY A 144 3.65 18.42 -22.42
N MET A 145 3.49 17.97 -21.19
CA MET A 145 4.50 18.00 -20.15
C MET A 145 5.55 16.87 -20.35
N SER A 146 6.76 17.09 -19.87
CA SER A 146 7.73 16.02 -19.65
C SER A 146 7.24 15.08 -18.53
N LEU A 147 7.82 13.88 -18.43
CA LEU A 147 7.48 12.94 -17.36
C LEU A 147 7.65 13.57 -15.97
N LEU A 148 8.76 14.25 -15.73
CA LEU A 148 9.04 14.92 -14.44
C LEU A 148 8.00 16.00 -14.13
N GLU A 149 7.69 16.87 -15.09
CA GLU A 149 6.66 17.91 -14.91
C GLU A 149 5.29 17.29 -14.63
N ALA A 150 4.92 16.22 -15.34
CA ALA A 150 3.67 15.51 -15.12
C ALA A 150 3.59 14.89 -13.72
N ILE A 151 4.68 14.29 -13.23
CA ILE A 151 4.74 13.73 -11.87
C ILE A 151 4.49 14.80 -10.82
N LEU A 152 5.20 15.91 -10.90
CA LEU A 152 5.03 17.01 -9.95
C LEU A 152 3.61 17.60 -10.02
N GLU A 153 3.08 17.80 -11.23
CA GLU A 153 1.74 18.34 -11.45
C GLU A 153 0.62 17.44 -10.91
N ILE A 154 0.77 16.12 -11.05
CA ILE A 154 -0.19 15.13 -10.50
C ILE A 154 -0.22 15.19 -8.99
N ASN A 155 0.92 15.39 -8.32
CA ASN A 155 0.92 15.50 -6.86
C ASN A 155 0.19 16.77 -6.39
N TYR A 156 0.29 17.89 -7.11
CA TYR A 156 -0.56 19.05 -6.84
C TYR A 156 -2.04 18.75 -7.07
N TRP A 157 -2.37 18.02 -8.14
CA TRP A 157 -3.74 17.56 -8.35
C TRP A 157 -4.21 16.69 -7.16
N CYS A 158 -3.38 15.79 -6.65
CA CYS A 158 -3.71 15.02 -5.45
C CYS A 158 -3.97 15.92 -4.24
N ALA A 159 -3.13 16.94 -4.00
CA ALA A 159 -3.30 17.89 -2.90
C ALA A 159 -4.55 18.76 -3.03
N GLU A 160 -5.00 19.07 -4.25
CA GLU A 160 -6.27 19.76 -4.50
C GLU A 160 -7.48 18.91 -4.11
N HIS A 161 -7.33 17.58 -4.07
CA HIS A 161 -8.43 16.64 -3.81
C HIS A 161 -8.37 16.00 -2.43
N ALA A 162 -7.19 15.84 -1.85
CA ALA A 162 -6.99 15.12 -0.60
C ALA A 162 -5.95 15.77 0.32
N THR A 163 -6.06 15.52 1.62
CA THR A 163 -5.13 15.96 2.65
C THR A 163 -5.15 14.98 3.83
N TYR A 164 -4.10 15.02 4.65
CA TYR A 164 -4.00 14.17 5.83
C TYR A 164 -5.11 14.45 6.86
N GLU A 165 -5.68 13.38 7.38
CA GLU A 165 -6.48 13.34 8.59
C GLU A 165 -6.34 11.97 9.25
N ALA A 166 -6.13 11.93 10.56
CA ALA A 166 -6.13 10.68 11.30
C ALA A 166 -7.52 10.03 11.24
N THR A 167 -7.61 8.80 10.76
CA THR A 167 -8.84 8.03 10.60
C THR A 167 -8.67 6.64 11.22
N ASP A 168 -9.69 5.76 11.11
CA ASP A 168 -9.59 4.38 11.60
C ASP A 168 -8.59 3.53 10.78
N GLY A 169 -8.34 2.29 11.23
CA GLY A 169 -7.32 1.38 10.66
C GLY A 169 -7.59 0.89 9.24
N ARG A 170 -8.82 1.03 8.71
CA ARG A 170 -9.17 0.60 7.35
C ARG A 170 -8.52 1.51 6.30
N THR A 171 -8.11 0.95 5.17
CA THR A 171 -7.63 1.73 4.02
C THR A 171 -8.80 1.96 3.07
N ALA A 172 -9.23 3.21 2.92
CA ALA A 172 -10.29 3.58 2.00
C ALA A 172 -9.86 3.39 0.55
N SER A 173 -10.83 3.13 -0.34
CA SER A 173 -10.57 3.07 -1.78
C SER A 173 -10.07 4.43 -2.30
N PRO A 174 -9.32 4.46 -3.42
CA PRO A 174 -8.92 5.73 -4.04
C PRO A 174 -10.11 6.63 -4.40
N MET A 175 -11.24 6.04 -4.77
CA MET A 175 -12.46 6.80 -5.06
C MET A 175 -13.09 7.38 -3.79
N THR A 176 -13.09 6.62 -2.69
CA THR A 176 -13.53 7.11 -1.38
C THR A 176 -12.62 8.25 -0.92
N MET A 177 -11.29 8.10 -1.08
CA MET A 177 -10.33 9.15 -0.75
C MET A 177 -10.57 10.42 -1.57
N TYR A 178 -10.82 10.31 -2.87
CA TYR A 178 -11.20 11.42 -3.75
C TYR A 178 -12.44 12.16 -3.24
N ARG A 179 -13.51 11.43 -2.89
CA ARG A 179 -14.77 11.99 -2.41
C ARG A 179 -14.65 12.59 -1.02
N SER A 180 -13.95 11.91 -0.12
CA SER A 180 -13.82 12.33 1.27
C SER A 180 -12.85 13.49 1.47
N GLY A 181 -11.85 13.62 0.60
CA GLY A 181 -10.78 14.61 0.67
C GLY A 181 -9.84 14.49 1.86
N LYS A 182 -9.96 13.44 2.65
CA LYS A 182 -9.20 13.27 3.88
C LYS A 182 -8.91 11.80 4.16
N GLY A 183 -7.70 11.50 4.62
CA GLY A 183 -7.28 10.16 4.97
C GLY A 183 -5.91 10.12 5.61
N ARG A 184 -5.49 8.93 6.08
CA ARG A 184 -4.15 8.70 6.65
C ARG A 184 -3.11 8.63 5.53
N CYS A 185 -1.83 8.68 5.88
CA CYS A 185 -0.71 8.54 4.94
C CYS A 185 -0.81 7.29 4.03
N GLY A 186 -1.30 6.15 4.58
CA GLY A 186 -1.55 4.93 3.80
C GLY A 186 -2.64 5.10 2.73
N GLU A 187 -3.66 5.92 2.99
CA GLU A 187 -4.75 6.24 2.06
C GLU A 187 -4.33 7.31 1.06
N GLU A 188 -3.61 8.34 1.51
CA GLU A 188 -3.05 9.36 0.61
C GLU A 188 -2.09 8.75 -0.40
N SER A 189 -1.20 7.85 0.05
CA SER A 189 -0.26 7.18 -0.84
C SER A 189 -0.95 6.19 -1.79
N THR A 190 -1.99 5.47 -1.35
CA THR A 190 -2.81 4.62 -2.22
C THR A 190 -3.53 5.44 -3.29
N PHE A 191 -4.09 6.59 -2.92
CA PHE A 191 -4.73 7.54 -3.84
C PHE A 191 -3.75 8.11 -4.86
N ALA A 192 -2.59 8.62 -4.40
CA ALA A 192 -1.58 9.19 -5.29
C ALA A 192 -0.98 8.14 -6.24
N VAL A 193 -0.65 6.93 -5.76
CA VAL A 193 -0.19 5.83 -6.62
C VAL A 193 -1.23 5.48 -7.68
N THR A 194 -2.52 5.46 -7.32
CA THR A 194 -3.60 5.22 -8.29
C THR A 194 -3.69 6.34 -9.31
N ALA A 195 -3.57 7.60 -8.92
CA ALA A 195 -3.55 8.74 -9.83
C ALA A 195 -2.40 8.62 -10.86
N TYR A 196 -1.18 8.30 -10.42
CA TYR A 196 -0.03 8.06 -11.29
C TYR A 196 -0.26 6.88 -12.25
N ARG A 197 -0.67 5.73 -11.71
CA ARG A 197 -0.93 4.52 -12.52
C ARG A 197 -2.04 4.76 -13.55
N SER A 198 -3.01 5.62 -13.25
CA SER A 198 -4.13 5.95 -14.15
C SER A 198 -3.70 6.64 -15.43
N VAL A 199 -2.55 7.31 -15.43
CA VAL A 199 -1.98 7.97 -16.61
C VAL A 199 -0.70 7.29 -17.11
N GLY A 200 -0.43 6.06 -16.67
CA GLY A 200 0.68 5.24 -17.15
C GLY A 200 2.05 5.57 -16.55
N ILE A 201 2.10 6.30 -15.44
CA ILE A 201 3.32 6.52 -14.65
C ILE A 201 3.44 5.38 -13.64
N ALA A 202 4.56 4.64 -13.72
CA ALA A 202 4.83 3.58 -12.76
C ALA A 202 5.08 4.18 -11.37
N ALA A 203 4.26 3.74 -10.40
CA ALA A 203 4.32 4.24 -9.03
C ALA A 203 4.05 3.12 -8.02
N ARG A 204 4.65 3.24 -6.84
CA ARG A 204 4.50 2.28 -5.73
C ARG A 204 4.41 2.99 -4.39
N GLN A 205 3.76 2.33 -3.43
CA GLN A 205 3.77 2.75 -2.04
C GLN A 205 5.06 2.28 -1.36
N VAL A 206 5.66 3.17 -0.58
CA VAL A 206 6.79 2.88 0.31
C VAL A 206 6.32 3.02 1.73
N TYR A 207 6.85 2.20 2.62
CA TYR A 207 6.37 2.12 3.98
C TYR A 207 7.50 1.90 4.99
N THR A 208 7.52 2.70 6.05
CA THR A 208 8.24 2.38 7.27
C THR A 208 7.23 1.89 8.31
N PRO A 209 7.32 0.62 8.75
CA PRO A 209 6.32 0.06 9.65
C PRO A 209 6.31 0.74 11.02
N ARG A 210 7.48 1.18 11.51
CA ARG A 210 7.63 1.94 12.75
C ARG A 210 8.89 2.81 12.66
N TRP A 211 8.74 4.07 13.09
CA TRP A 211 9.90 4.92 13.33
C TRP A 211 10.66 4.48 14.59
N ALA A 212 11.98 4.57 14.56
CA ALA A 212 12.81 4.31 15.75
C ALA A 212 12.94 5.53 16.67
N HIS A 213 12.53 6.70 16.23
CA HIS A 213 12.75 7.97 16.93
C HIS A 213 11.47 8.66 17.43
N CYS A 214 10.30 8.13 17.07
CA CYS A 214 8.99 8.61 17.55
C CYS A 214 7.93 7.53 17.40
N ASP A 215 6.85 7.64 18.17
CA ASP A 215 5.74 6.67 18.19
C ASP A 215 4.80 6.89 17.01
N ASP A 216 5.24 6.48 15.82
CA ASP A 216 4.46 6.56 14.58
C ASP A 216 5.02 5.63 13.50
N ASN A 217 4.36 5.62 12.36
CA ASN A 217 4.75 4.99 11.10
C ASN A 217 4.55 5.99 9.95
N HIS A 218 4.96 5.65 8.74
CA HIS A 218 4.66 6.49 7.58
C HIS A 218 4.60 5.69 6.28
N ALA A 219 3.78 6.17 5.35
CA ALA A 219 3.69 5.69 3.98
C ALA A 219 3.75 6.86 3.01
N TRP A 220 4.53 6.70 1.93
CA TRP A 220 4.68 7.70 0.87
C TRP A 220 4.75 7.03 -0.49
N VAL A 221 5.15 7.75 -1.52
CA VAL A 221 5.14 7.29 -2.90
C VAL A 221 6.55 7.28 -3.49
N GLU A 222 6.84 6.28 -4.30
CA GLU A 222 7.93 6.33 -5.29
C GLU A 222 7.37 6.23 -6.70
N VAL A 223 8.02 6.94 -7.62
CA VAL A 223 7.74 6.97 -9.05
C VAL A 223 8.98 6.57 -9.84
N PHE A 224 8.79 5.88 -10.97
CA PHE A 224 9.89 5.40 -11.80
C PHE A 224 10.19 6.38 -12.93
N VAL A 225 11.40 6.96 -12.91
CA VAL A 225 11.88 7.98 -13.88
C VAL A 225 13.26 7.60 -14.35
N ASP A 226 13.49 7.60 -15.66
CA ASP A 226 14.80 7.37 -16.28
C ASP A 226 15.55 6.10 -15.82
N GLY A 227 14.78 5.07 -15.41
CA GLY A 227 15.34 3.79 -14.98
C GLY A 227 15.56 3.66 -13.47
N GLU A 228 15.22 4.67 -12.68
CA GLU A 228 15.40 4.71 -11.23
C GLU A 228 14.10 5.09 -10.49
N TRP A 229 14.02 4.71 -9.22
CA TRP A 229 12.94 5.12 -8.31
C TRP A 229 13.28 6.44 -7.63
N HIS A 230 12.30 7.35 -7.56
CA HIS A 230 12.38 8.64 -6.89
C HIS A 230 11.19 8.80 -5.96
N PHE A 231 11.40 9.37 -4.77
CA PHE A 231 10.34 9.54 -3.80
C PHE A 231 9.70 10.94 -3.78
N LEU A 232 8.47 10.99 -3.30
CA LEU A 232 7.73 12.20 -3.02
C LEU A 232 6.66 11.93 -1.96
N GLY A 233 6.23 12.99 -1.24
CA GLY A 233 5.10 12.91 -0.32
C GLY A 233 3.78 12.71 -1.07
N ALA A 234 2.91 11.87 -0.55
CA ALA A 234 1.59 11.64 -1.13
C ALA A 234 0.63 12.78 -0.79
N CYS A 235 0.06 13.44 -1.77
CA CYS A 235 -0.76 14.65 -1.59
C CYS A 235 -0.01 15.82 -0.89
N GLU A 236 1.30 15.72 -0.80
CA GLU A 236 2.20 16.68 -0.17
C GLU A 236 3.29 17.09 -1.18
N PRO A 237 2.94 17.83 -2.25
CA PRO A 237 3.86 18.12 -3.33
C PRO A 237 5.03 19.02 -2.90
N GLU A 238 6.18 18.70 -3.48
CA GLU A 238 7.36 19.55 -3.50
C GLU A 238 7.70 19.89 -4.97
N GLU A 239 8.52 20.92 -5.19
CA GLU A 239 8.94 21.34 -6.53
C GLU A 239 10.09 20.50 -7.11
N VAL A 240 10.59 19.53 -6.34
CA VAL A 240 11.66 18.60 -6.73
C VAL A 240 11.40 17.21 -6.14
N LEU A 241 11.80 16.17 -6.84
CA LEU A 241 11.76 14.80 -6.31
C LEU A 241 12.84 14.57 -5.25
N ASP A 242 12.72 13.48 -4.54
CA ASP A 242 13.61 13.07 -3.45
C ASP A 242 13.67 14.08 -2.29
N THR A 243 12.57 14.79 -2.10
CA THR A 243 12.36 15.71 -0.98
C THR A 243 10.97 15.53 -0.37
N GLY A 244 10.86 15.84 0.91
CA GLY A 244 9.63 15.84 1.69
C GLY A 244 9.92 16.17 3.15
N TRP A 245 8.90 16.53 3.92
CA TRP A 245 9.05 16.80 5.36
C TRP A 245 9.65 15.59 6.11
N PHE A 246 9.37 14.38 5.63
CA PHE A 246 9.84 13.12 6.21
C PHE A 246 11.26 12.72 5.78
N SER A 247 11.96 13.49 4.96
CA SER A 247 13.34 13.15 4.52
C SER A 247 14.29 12.94 5.69
N GLY A 248 14.25 13.81 6.71
CA GLY A 248 15.01 13.64 7.95
C GLY A 248 14.60 12.38 8.72
N PRO A 249 13.31 12.17 9.05
CA PRO A 249 12.78 10.92 9.59
C PRO A 249 13.20 9.67 8.81
N ALA A 250 13.14 9.67 7.47
CA ALA A 250 13.53 8.54 6.63
C ALA A 250 15.01 8.19 6.74
N ASN A 251 15.90 9.19 6.88
CA ASN A 251 17.33 8.95 7.16
C ASN A 251 17.58 8.22 8.49
N ARG A 252 16.60 8.20 9.37
CA ARG A 252 16.65 7.59 10.71
C ARG A 252 15.80 6.32 10.82
N ALA A 253 15.31 5.80 9.71
CA ALA A 253 14.57 4.55 9.71
C ALA A 253 15.50 3.35 9.93
N ILE A 254 15.03 2.34 10.65
CA ILE A 254 15.68 1.04 10.75
C ILE A 254 15.29 0.18 9.55
N LEU A 255 14.03 0.25 9.15
CA LEU A 255 13.51 -0.48 7.98
C LEU A 255 12.55 0.38 7.18
N ILE A 256 12.81 0.46 5.88
CA ILE A 256 11.90 0.97 4.85
C ILE A 256 11.73 -0.14 3.81
N HIS A 257 10.51 -0.44 3.44
CA HIS A 257 10.23 -1.48 2.45
C HIS A 257 9.16 -1.08 1.45
N THR A 258 9.19 -1.74 0.30
CA THR A 258 8.16 -1.71 -0.72
C THR A 258 7.39 -3.03 -0.75
N ARG A 259 6.23 -3.06 -1.41
CA ARG A 259 5.36 -4.22 -1.51
C ARG A 259 5.00 -4.52 -2.94
N ASN A 260 5.04 -5.79 -3.30
CA ASN A 260 4.54 -6.31 -4.57
C ASN A 260 3.59 -7.47 -4.33
N PHE A 261 2.64 -7.65 -5.24
CA PHE A 261 1.76 -8.83 -5.26
C PHE A 261 2.25 -9.92 -6.21
N SER A 262 3.36 -9.71 -6.89
CA SER A 262 4.00 -10.72 -7.72
C SER A 262 5.51 -10.80 -7.46
N ASP A 263 6.09 -11.96 -7.78
CA ASP A 263 7.54 -12.19 -7.83
C ASP A 263 8.08 -12.09 -9.27
N TYR A 264 7.30 -11.49 -10.19
CA TYR A 264 7.76 -11.18 -11.55
C TYR A 264 8.53 -9.86 -11.51
N VAL A 265 9.76 -9.93 -11.07
CA VAL A 265 10.66 -8.78 -10.98
C VAL A 265 11.95 -9.12 -11.73
N LYS A 266 12.50 -8.14 -12.45
CA LYS A 266 13.86 -8.22 -12.96
C LYS A 266 14.80 -8.30 -11.77
N GLU A 267 16.00 -8.88 -11.95
CA GLU A 267 17.06 -8.77 -10.93
C GLU A 267 17.17 -7.31 -10.50
N SER A 268 16.55 -7.01 -9.38
CA SER A 268 16.69 -5.71 -8.74
C SER A 268 17.77 -5.82 -7.69
N ASN A 269 18.46 -4.73 -7.40
CA ASN A 269 19.37 -4.67 -6.27
C ASN A 269 18.64 -4.61 -4.93
N GLU A 270 17.29 -4.67 -4.94
CA GLU A 270 16.47 -4.63 -3.74
C GLU A 270 16.48 -5.99 -3.04
N GLU A 271 16.77 -5.99 -1.76
CA GLU A 271 16.83 -7.17 -0.93
C GLU A 271 15.42 -7.71 -0.66
N TYR A 272 15.18 -8.98 -0.99
CA TYR A 272 13.93 -9.65 -0.69
C TYR A 272 13.84 -10.02 0.80
N LEU A 273 12.83 -9.50 1.50
CA LEU A 273 12.62 -9.71 2.93
C LEU A 273 11.72 -10.90 3.27
N GLY A 274 10.94 -11.38 2.33
CA GLY A 274 10.01 -12.46 2.57
C GLY A 274 8.63 -12.21 1.96
N LYS A 275 7.72 -13.14 2.25
CA LYS A 275 6.36 -13.16 1.73
C LYS A 275 5.35 -13.41 2.82
N GLU A 276 4.27 -12.64 2.83
CA GLU A 276 3.10 -12.86 3.67
C GLU A 276 1.84 -12.92 2.80
N GLY A 277 1.17 -14.07 2.78
CA GLY A 277 0.02 -14.26 1.90
C GLY A 277 0.37 -14.05 0.42
N ALA A 278 -0.21 -13.04 -0.21
CA ALA A 278 0.08 -12.63 -1.58
C ALA A 278 1.15 -11.53 -1.68
N LEU A 279 1.56 -10.94 -0.57
CA LEU A 279 2.50 -9.82 -0.53
C LEU A 279 3.95 -10.29 -0.49
N TYR A 280 4.78 -9.70 -1.32
CA TYR A 280 6.22 -9.81 -1.33
C TYR A 280 6.81 -8.49 -0.84
N TYR A 281 7.76 -8.54 0.10
CA TYR A 281 8.40 -7.37 0.71
C TYR A 281 9.82 -7.23 0.19
N PHE A 282 10.20 -6.01 -0.19
CA PHE A 282 11.55 -5.66 -0.65
C PHE A 282 12.10 -4.53 0.17
N ASN A 283 13.32 -4.70 0.64
CA ASN A 283 14.02 -3.69 1.44
C ASN A 283 14.53 -2.55 0.54
N HIS A 284 14.25 -1.34 0.96
CA HIS A 284 14.68 -0.13 0.29
C HIS A 284 15.34 0.88 1.26
N THR A 285 15.78 0.41 2.42
CA THR A 285 16.31 1.26 3.50
C THR A 285 17.59 2.00 3.10
N ASP A 286 18.46 1.35 2.31
CA ASP A 286 19.74 1.93 1.85
C ASP A 286 19.57 3.12 0.90
N PHE A 287 18.43 3.24 0.25
CA PHE A 287 18.08 4.39 -0.57
C PHE A 287 17.87 5.67 0.27
N TYR A 288 17.39 5.51 1.50
CA TYR A 288 16.98 6.61 2.38
C TYR A 288 17.97 6.95 3.47
N GLY A 289 18.70 5.99 4.01
CA GLY A 289 19.53 6.16 5.17
C GLY A 289 20.85 5.39 5.12
N ARG A 290 21.69 5.63 6.13
CA ARG A 290 22.89 4.82 6.32
C ARG A 290 22.52 3.46 6.89
N THR A 291 23.01 2.41 6.26
CA THR A 291 22.68 1.02 6.59
C THR A 291 23.91 0.17 6.86
N LYS A 292 23.68 -1.00 7.41
CA LYS A 292 24.66 -2.07 7.55
C LYS A 292 23.97 -3.41 7.25
N LEU A 293 24.65 -4.29 6.55
CA LEU A 293 24.22 -5.69 6.42
C LEU A 293 24.44 -6.40 7.75
N VAL A 294 23.35 -6.88 8.32
CA VAL A 294 23.32 -7.60 9.61
C VAL A 294 23.14 -9.08 9.34
N LYS A 295 23.91 -9.89 10.09
CA LYS A 295 23.83 -11.35 10.08
C LYS A 295 23.28 -11.85 11.42
N ILE A 296 22.20 -12.63 11.39
CA ILE A 296 21.61 -13.27 12.56
C ILE A 296 21.73 -14.77 12.40
N LEU A 297 22.40 -15.44 13.34
CA LEU A 297 22.60 -16.88 13.37
C LEU A 297 21.82 -17.48 14.53
N VAL A 298 21.00 -18.48 14.26
CA VAL A 298 20.18 -19.16 15.26
C VAL A 298 20.59 -20.63 15.35
N LYS A 299 20.87 -21.10 16.56
CA LYS A 299 21.26 -22.48 16.88
C LYS A 299 20.34 -23.07 17.95
N ASP A 300 20.31 -24.38 18.04
CA ASP A 300 19.77 -25.09 19.19
C ASP A 300 20.83 -25.19 20.33
N GLU A 301 20.44 -25.76 21.48
CA GLU A 301 21.31 -25.93 22.65
C GLU A 301 22.52 -26.85 22.40
N ASN A 302 22.48 -27.66 21.35
CA ASN A 302 23.58 -28.53 20.95
C ASN A 302 24.51 -27.87 19.93
N GLY A 303 24.28 -26.60 19.61
CA GLY A 303 25.04 -25.84 18.62
C GLY A 303 24.70 -26.14 17.15
N LYS A 304 23.61 -26.90 16.90
CA LYS A 304 23.15 -27.21 15.54
C LYS A 304 22.37 -26.03 14.98
N PRO A 305 22.55 -25.67 13.69
CA PRO A 305 21.74 -24.65 13.03
C PRO A 305 20.24 -24.91 13.21
N ALA A 306 19.49 -23.88 13.57
CA ALA A 306 18.03 -23.92 13.70
C ALA A 306 17.34 -23.52 12.36
N ALA A 307 17.54 -24.35 11.34
CA ALA A 307 16.92 -24.13 10.03
C ALA A 307 15.38 -24.05 10.14
N GLY A 308 14.78 -23.06 9.50
CA GLY A 308 13.35 -22.84 9.53
C GLY A 308 12.84 -22.08 10.76
N ALA A 309 13.72 -21.67 11.69
CA ALA A 309 13.34 -20.79 12.78
C ALA A 309 12.86 -19.43 12.25
N HIS A 310 11.82 -18.89 12.86
CA HIS A 310 11.36 -17.54 12.59
C HIS A 310 12.21 -16.52 13.33
N ILE A 311 12.67 -15.50 12.64
CA ILE A 311 13.51 -14.43 13.20
C ILE A 311 12.76 -13.12 13.01
N ALA A 312 12.29 -12.52 14.10
CA ALA A 312 11.67 -11.22 14.12
C ALA A 312 12.70 -10.14 14.44
N VAL A 313 12.77 -9.13 13.59
CA VAL A 313 13.48 -7.87 13.84
C VAL A 313 12.47 -6.88 14.38
N GLU A 314 12.65 -6.45 15.62
CA GLU A 314 11.66 -5.67 16.34
C GLU A 314 12.19 -4.28 16.69
N ILE A 315 11.31 -3.27 16.52
CA ILE A 315 11.57 -1.86 16.84
C ILE A 315 10.67 -1.46 18.00
N LEU A 316 11.23 -0.82 19.04
CA LEU A 316 10.42 -0.25 20.10
C LEU A 316 9.66 0.97 19.59
N ASN A 317 8.33 0.91 19.65
CA ASN A 317 7.45 1.98 19.23
C ASN A 317 6.07 1.79 19.89
N MET A 318 5.39 2.85 20.28
CA MET A 318 4.09 2.78 20.99
C MET A 318 4.11 1.85 22.21
N ALA A 319 5.19 1.91 22.98
CA ALA A 319 5.44 1.10 24.18
C ALA A 319 5.45 -0.43 23.95
N GLU A 320 5.67 -0.88 22.71
CA GLU A 320 5.82 -2.30 22.36
C GLU A 320 7.04 -2.53 21.46
N PHE A 321 7.55 -3.73 21.48
CA PHE A 321 8.51 -4.19 20.49
C PHE A 321 7.76 -4.75 19.28
N PHE A 322 7.57 -3.91 18.27
CA PHE A 322 6.85 -4.23 17.06
C PHE A 322 7.74 -5.00 16.06
N PRO A 323 7.29 -6.17 15.57
CA PRO A 323 8.04 -6.93 14.56
C PRO A 323 7.98 -6.23 13.19
N ALA A 324 9.01 -5.46 12.89
CA ALA A 324 9.12 -4.73 11.61
C ALA A 324 9.36 -5.67 10.41
N ALA A 325 10.04 -6.78 10.64
CA ALA A 325 10.19 -7.87 9.67
C ALA A 325 10.25 -9.21 10.40
N VAL A 326 9.72 -10.25 9.74
CA VAL A 326 9.84 -11.65 10.19
C VAL A 326 10.38 -12.48 9.03
N MET A 327 11.55 -13.05 9.20
CA MET A 327 12.23 -13.86 8.21
C MET A 327 12.38 -15.31 8.69
N ILE A 328 12.65 -16.23 7.76
CA ILE A 328 12.85 -17.64 8.07
C ILE A 328 14.32 -17.98 7.87
N ALA A 329 14.96 -18.54 8.90
CA ALA A 329 16.33 -18.98 8.86
C ALA A 329 16.55 -20.04 7.77
N ASP A 330 17.63 -19.91 7.02
CA ASP A 330 18.04 -20.85 5.99
C ASP A 330 18.55 -22.20 6.56
N ALA A 331 19.14 -23.04 5.71
CA ALA A 331 19.65 -24.36 6.10
C ALA A 331 20.81 -24.27 7.12
N ASP A 332 21.52 -23.16 7.15
CA ASP A 332 22.62 -22.88 8.08
C ASP A 332 22.15 -22.15 9.34
N GLY A 333 20.83 -21.96 9.50
CA GLY A 333 20.22 -21.23 10.62
C GLY A 333 20.42 -19.74 10.54
N GLU A 334 20.70 -19.19 9.36
CA GLU A 334 21.12 -17.82 9.14
C GLU A 334 20.05 -16.98 8.44
N VAL A 335 19.99 -15.70 8.83
CA VAL A 335 19.30 -14.63 8.09
C VAL A 335 20.26 -13.48 7.91
N ARG A 336 20.24 -12.87 6.72
CA ARG A 336 20.94 -11.62 6.45
C ARG A 336 19.93 -10.56 6.07
N MET A 337 20.15 -9.32 6.53
CA MET A 337 19.25 -8.21 6.29
C MET A 337 19.98 -6.89 6.39
N THR A 338 19.71 -5.97 5.47
CA THR A 338 20.23 -4.60 5.49
C THR A 338 19.34 -3.71 6.35
N LEU A 339 19.89 -3.09 7.40
CA LEU A 339 19.14 -2.29 8.38
C LEU A 339 19.80 -0.94 8.64
N GLY A 340 19.01 0.06 9.04
CA GLY A 340 19.47 1.34 9.55
C GLY A 340 20.22 1.20 10.88
N LEU A 341 21.12 2.14 11.19
CA LEU A 341 22.11 2.05 12.28
C LEU A 341 21.50 2.35 13.68
N GLY A 342 20.36 1.77 14.02
CA GLY A 342 19.70 1.89 15.32
C GLY A 342 19.81 0.63 16.18
N ASP A 343 19.25 0.69 17.37
CA ASP A 343 19.13 -0.45 18.27
C ASP A 343 17.83 -1.20 18.00
N ILE A 344 17.89 -2.53 17.94
CA ILE A 344 16.76 -3.42 17.70
C ILE A 344 16.71 -4.52 18.76
N ARG A 345 15.52 -5.11 18.94
CA ARG A 345 15.42 -6.43 19.55
C ARG A 345 15.29 -7.48 18.44
N VAL A 346 16.07 -8.54 18.56
CA VAL A 346 15.94 -9.71 17.69
C VAL A 346 15.34 -10.84 18.50
N ARG A 347 14.25 -11.43 18.00
CA ARG A 347 13.62 -12.59 18.62
C ARG A 347 13.55 -13.74 17.63
N ALA A 348 14.05 -14.89 18.02
CA ALA A 348 13.99 -16.12 17.26
C ALA A 348 13.07 -17.14 17.93
N PHE A 349 12.30 -17.92 17.14
CA PHE A 349 11.41 -18.96 17.65
C PHE A 349 11.13 -20.05 16.59
N ASP A 350 10.88 -21.27 17.05
CA ASP A 350 10.56 -22.44 16.22
C ASP A 350 9.24 -23.14 16.62
N GLY A 351 8.39 -22.42 17.34
CA GLY A 351 7.09 -22.91 17.85
C GLY A 351 7.12 -23.33 19.31
N ILE A 352 8.22 -23.84 19.82
CA ILE A 352 8.39 -24.30 21.20
C ILE A 352 9.51 -23.53 21.90
N ARG A 353 10.66 -23.44 21.25
CA ARG A 353 11.85 -22.79 21.78
C ARG A 353 11.96 -21.35 21.32
N ARG A 354 12.53 -20.51 22.13
CA ARG A 354 12.75 -19.10 21.80
C ARG A 354 14.05 -18.56 22.31
N ALA A 355 14.51 -17.48 21.73
CA ALA A 355 15.63 -16.68 22.18
C ALA A 355 15.42 -15.23 21.78
N GLU A 356 15.91 -14.31 22.56
CA GLU A 356 15.90 -12.89 22.21
C GLU A 356 17.16 -12.18 22.72
N ALA A 357 17.57 -11.14 22.02
CA ALA A 357 18.63 -10.24 22.44
C ALA A 357 18.45 -8.85 21.82
N MET A 358 18.97 -7.85 22.52
CA MET A 358 19.19 -6.52 21.96
C MET A 358 20.42 -6.53 21.07
N MET A 359 20.36 -5.81 19.94
CA MET A 359 21.48 -5.62 19.03
C MET A 359 21.64 -4.13 18.69
N ARG A 360 22.88 -3.65 18.74
CA ARG A 360 23.28 -2.28 18.43
C ARG A 360 23.92 -2.26 17.05
N ILE A 361 23.14 -2.00 15.99
CA ILE A 361 23.61 -2.12 14.60
C ILE A 361 24.76 -1.15 14.28
N GLU A 362 24.84 0.03 14.92
CA GLU A 362 25.98 0.95 14.72
C GLU A 362 27.30 0.29 15.13
N GLU A 363 27.30 -0.56 16.16
CA GLU A 363 28.47 -1.19 16.77
C GLU A 363 28.71 -2.62 16.30
N GLU A 364 27.62 -3.36 15.99
CA GLU A 364 27.61 -4.79 15.70
C GLU A 364 27.06 -5.06 14.30
N ASP A 365 27.53 -6.11 13.63
CA ASP A 365 27.03 -6.59 12.33
C ASP A 365 26.56 -8.05 12.37
N SER A 366 26.73 -8.72 13.52
CA SER A 366 26.32 -10.12 13.68
C SER A 366 25.79 -10.39 15.09
N LEU A 367 24.80 -11.29 15.17
CA LEU A 367 24.19 -11.74 16.41
C LEU A 367 23.99 -13.24 16.35
N GLU A 368 24.38 -13.96 17.43
CA GLU A 368 24.11 -15.38 17.60
C GLU A 368 23.06 -15.58 18.70
N LEU A 369 22.01 -16.36 18.41
CA LEU A 369 20.95 -16.72 19.34
C LEU A 369 20.90 -18.24 19.51
N VAL A 370 20.69 -18.69 20.75
CA VAL A 370 20.53 -20.12 21.09
C VAL A 370 19.11 -20.35 21.57
N LEU A 371 18.32 -21.08 20.79
CA LEU A 371 16.95 -21.44 21.13
C LEU A 371 16.89 -22.37 22.34
N ARG A 372 16.05 -22.00 23.30
CA ARG A 372 15.80 -22.78 24.51
C ARG A 372 14.32 -22.94 24.77
N GLU A 373 13.91 -24.03 25.40
CA GLU A 373 12.58 -24.12 25.98
C GLU A 373 12.47 -23.08 27.10
N GLU A 374 11.46 -22.23 27.01
CA GLU A 374 11.25 -21.17 27.99
C GLU A 374 10.70 -21.77 29.27
N ALA A 375 11.47 -21.67 30.34
CA ALA A 375 10.89 -21.75 31.66
C ALA A 375 9.93 -20.57 31.84
N VAL A 376 8.70 -20.84 32.32
CA VAL A 376 7.76 -19.75 32.63
C VAL A 376 8.48 -18.75 33.53
N PRO A 377 8.70 -17.49 33.11
CA PRO A 377 9.43 -16.55 33.93
C PRO A 377 8.68 -16.37 35.27
N GLU A 378 9.38 -16.50 36.40
CA GLU A 378 8.81 -15.93 37.61
C GLU A 378 8.65 -14.42 37.41
N ALA A 379 7.49 -13.90 37.77
CA ALA A 379 7.23 -12.46 37.63
C ALA A 379 8.33 -11.70 38.41
N ASP A 380 9.16 -10.96 37.67
CA ASP A 380 10.18 -10.09 38.26
C ASP A 380 9.63 -8.66 38.32
N ASP A 381 9.16 -8.25 39.48
CA ASP A 381 8.61 -6.91 39.73
C ASP A 381 9.69 -5.79 39.74
N ARG A 382 10.95 -6.11 39.43
CA ARG A 382 12.01 -5.10 39.38
C ARG A 382 11.96 -4.31 38.08
N TRP A 383 11.98 -3.00 38.23
CA TRP A 383 12.15 -2.10 37.09
C TRP A 383 13.52 -2.29 36.45
N GLN A 384 13.54 -2.44 35.12
CA GLN A 384 14.75 -2.45 34.34
C GLN A 384 14.77 -1.20 33.47
N THR A 385 15.95 -0.56 33.40
CA THR A 385 16.15 0.57 32.46
C THR A 385 16.72 0.02 31.17
N LEU A 386 16.04 0.29 30.07
CA LEU A 386 16.46 -0.09 28.72
C LEU A 386 16.81 1.19 27.96
N GLU A 387 18.06 1.30 27.51
CA GLU A 387 18.50 2.39 26.62
C GLU A 387 18.44 1.90 25.18
N ILE A 388 17.63 2.58 24.34
CA ILE A 388 17.43 2.26 22.92
C ILE A 388 17.72 3.50 22.10
N ARG A 389 18.59 3.38 21.10
CA ARG A 389 19.02 4.49 20.25
C ARG A 389 18.43 4.36 18.84
N ALA A 390 17.82 5.42 18.34
CA ALA A 390 17.48 5.54 16.95
C ALA A 390 18.72 5.86 16.10
N PRO A 391 18.73 5.54 14.79
CA PRO A 391 19.77 5.99 13.88
C PRO A 391 19.92 7.52 13.93
N LYS A 392 21.15 7.99 13.75
CA LYS A 392 21.42 9.44 13.62
C LYS A 392 20.91 9.95 12.29
N GLU A 393 20.38 11.16 12.28
CA GLU A 393 20.00 11.84 11.04
C GLU A 393 21.25 12.20 10.24
N VAL A 394 21.47 11.51 9.16
CA VAL A 394 22.58 11.75 8.21
C VAL A 394 22.00 11.73 6.80
N PRO A 395 21.85 12.87 6.13
CA PRO A 395 21.33 12.92 4.78
C PRO A 395 22.20 12.11 3.82
N VAL A 396 21.60 11.16 3.11
CA VAL A 396 22.26 10.40 2.03
C VAL A 396 22.05 11.08 0.67
N ARG A 397 21.00 11.90 0.56
CA ARG A 397 20.68 12.72 -0.61
C ARG A 397 20.58 14.18 -0.18
N ASN A 398 21.34 15.05 -0.84
CA ASN A 398 21.36 16.49 -0.56
C ASN A 398 20.58 17.27 -1.63
N ILE A 399 19.33 16.90 -1.86
CA ILE A 399 18.47 17.63 -2.78
C ILE A 399 17.74 18.71 -1.99
N VAL A 400 17.93 19.96 -2.38
CA VAL A 400 17.35 21.13 -1.71
C VAL A 400 16.65 21.99 -2.73
N ALA A 401 15.35 22.20 -2.56
CA ALA A 401 14.60 23.16 -3.36
C ALA A 401 15.13 24.59 -3.17
N THR A 402 15.21 25.36 -4.25
CA THR A 402 15.60 26.80 -4.17
C THR A 402 14.55 27.60 -3.42
N LYS A 403 14.90 28.83 -3.05
CA LYS A 403 13.95 29.72 -2.38
C LYS A 403 12.72 29.99 -3.25
N GLU A 404 12.94 30.24 -4.52
CA GLU A 404 11.88 30.49 -5.50
C GLU A 404 10.97 29.28 -5.70
N GLN A 405 11.53 28.06 -5.69
CA GLN A 405 10.76 26.81 -5.72
C GLN A 405 9.89 26.67 -4.48
N LYS A 406 10.43 26.91 -3.29
CA LYS A 406 9.66 26.86 -2.02
C LYS A 406 8.53 27.88 -1.99
N GLU A 407 8.76 29.10 -2.48
CA GLU A 407 7.74 30.16 -2.55
C GLU A 407 6.61 29.76 -3.53
N ARG A 408 6.95 29.20 -4.71
CA ARG A 408 5.93 28.67 -5.65
C ARG A 408 5.15 27.52 -5.05
N ASN A 409 5.83 26.57 -4.42
CA ASN A 409 5.18 25.45 -3.74
C ASN A 409 4.17 25.93 -2.70
N ALA A 410 4.58 26.84 -1.82
CA ALA A 410 3.69 27.40 -0.80
C ALA A 410 2.45 28.08 -1.40
N ALA A 411 2.61 28.83 -2.49
CA ALA A 411 1.49 29.45 -3.19
C ALA A 411 0.53 28.41 -3.81
N ARG A 412 1.08 27.37 -4.44
CA ARG A 412 0.30 26.28 -5.03
C ARG A 412 -0.44 25.46 -3.96
N MET A 413 0.20 25.19 -2.82
CA MET A 413 -0.44 24.48 -1.72
C MET A 413 -1.59 25.29 -1.10
N ALA A 414 -1.43 26.62 -0.96
CA ALA A 414 -2.52 27.49 -0.50
C ALA A 414 -3.70 27.48 -1.47
N GLU A 415 -3.44 27.47 -2.78
CA GLU A 415 -4.48 27.32 -3.80
C GLU A 415 -5.14 25.94 -3.77
N ALA A 416 -4.38 24.87 -3.64
CA ALA A 416 -4.90 23.52 -3.50
C ALA A 416 -5.86 23.40 -2.30
N GLU A 417 -5.48 23.96 -1.15
CA GLU A 417 -6.34 24.00 0.04
C GLU A 417 -7.63 24.79 -0.22
N ARG A 418 -7.52 25.94 -0.89
CA ARG A 418 -8.67 26.77 -1.25
C ARG A 418 -9.64 26.02 -2.16
N LEU A 419 -9.13 25.36 -3.20
CA LEU A 419 -9.92 24.56 -4.14
C LEU A 419 -10.63 23.40 -3.43
N ARG A 420 -9.92 22.66 -2.60
CA ARG A 420 -10.47 21.57 -1.79
C ARG A 420 -11.60 22.06 -0.86
N LYS A 421 -11.37 23.13 -0.11
CA LYS A 421 -12.40 23.74 0.76
C LYS A 421 -13.63 24.20 -0.03
N ALA A 422 -13.43 24.83 -1.18
CA ALA A 422 -14.53 25.28 -2.04
C ALA A 422 -15.34 24.11 -2.58
N ARG A 423 -14.70 23.01 -2.97
CA ARG A 423 -15.38 21.79 -3.44
C ARG A 423 -16.30 21.22 -2.37
N PHE A 424 -15.79 21.05 -1.14
CA PHE A 424 -16.61 20.52 -0.05
C PHE A 424 -17.72 21.46 0.37
N ALA A 425 -17.48 22.78 0.38
CA ALA A 425 -18.52 23.75 0.67
C ALA A 425 -19.66 23.72 -0.38
N ALA A 426 -19.34 23.43 -1.63
CA ALA A 426 -20.35 23.33 -2.70
C ALA A 426 -21.26 22.09 -2.57
N CYS A 427 -20.84 21.07 -1.84
CA CYS A 427 -21.63 19.86 -1.60
C CYS A 427 -22.61 19.99 -0.43
N PHE A 428 -22.45 21.02 0.42
CA PHE A 428 -23.28 21.24 1.59
C PHE A 428 -24.49 22.12 1.25
N ASP A 429 -25.71 21.58 1.45
CA ASP A 429 -26.96 22.32 1.26
C ASP A 429 -27.48 22.82 2.61
N GLU A 430 -27.24 24.10 2.92
CA GLU A 430 -27.68 24.73 4.17
C GLU A 430 -29.19 24.62 4.41
N LYS A 431 -30.03 24.65 3.35
CA LYS A 431 -31.48 24.59 3.48
C LYS A 431 -31.93 23.18 3.87
N LYS A 432 -31.33 22.17 3.27
CA LYS A 432 -31.58 20.77 3.64
C LYS A 432 -31.09 20.47 5.04
N ALA A 433 -29.88 20.92 5.38
CA ALA A 433 -29.31 20.73 6.73
C ALA A 433 -30.13 21.41 7.81
N ALA A 434 -30.66 22.61 7.58
CA ALA A 434 -31.49 23.35 8.52
C ALA A 434 -32.81 22.64 8.90
N ALA A 435 -33.28 21.70 8.08
CA ALA A 435 -34.43 20.86 8.40
C ALA A 435 -34.12 19.79 9.47
N TYR A 436 -32.86 19.48 9.69
CA TYR A 436 -32.38 18.48 10.64
C TYR A 436 -31.18 19.02 11.46
N PRO A 437 -31.39 20.04 12.30
CA PRO A 437 -30.31 20.71 13.01
C PRO A 437 -29.50 19.79 13.89
N GLU A 438 -30.12 18.72 14.42
CA GLU A 438 -29.44 17.69 15.20
C GLU A 438 -28.49 16.80 14.39
N ALA A 439 -28.60 16.79 13.07
CA ALA A 439 -27.74 16.02 12.16
C ALA A 439 -26.69 16.88 11.45
N GLU A 440 -26.57 18.17 11.79
CA GLU A 440 -25.62 19.09 11.15
C GLU A 440 -24.19 18.56 11.14
N GLU A 441 -23.73 17.97 12.25
CA GLU A 441 -22.39 17.39 12.35
C GLU A 441 -22.18 16.24 11.38
N ILE A 442 -23.16 15.35 11.21
CA ILE A 442 -23.11 14.24 10.25
C ILE A 442 -23.07 14.75 8.82
N PHE A 443 -23.85 15.77 8.50
CA PHE A 443 -23.83 16.39 7.18
C PHE A 443 -22.48 17.00 6.82
N HIS A 444 -21.84 17.66 7.79
CA HIS A 444 -20.47 18.16 7.59
C HIS A 444 -19.45 17.03 7.44
N ARG A 445 -19.61 15.93 8.18
CA ARG A 445 -18.76 14.74 8.05
C ARG A 445 -18.91 14.05 6.70
N ALA A 446 -20.14 14.02 6.16
CA ALA A 446 -20.43 13.34 4.91
C ALA A 446 -19.71 13.94 3.70
N GLY A 447 -19.44 15.26 3.70
CA GLY A 447 -18.78 15.94 2.57
C GLY A 447 -19.54 15.75 1.27
N GLU A 448 -18.95 15.20 0.23
CA GLU A 448 -19.60 14.92 -1.06
C GLU A 448 -20.73 13.88 -0.96
N ASN A 449 -20.78 13.11 0.11
CA ASN A 449 -21.85 12.13 0.36
C ASN A 449 -23.09 12.74 1.04
N PHE A 450 -23.15 14.07 1.15
CA PHE A 450 -24.24 14.79 1.80
C PHE A 450 -25.62 14.35 1.32
N GLU A 451 -25.82 14.24 0.02
CA GLU A 451 -27.11 13.87 -0.58
C GLU A 451 -27.56 12.46 -0.20
N GLU A 452 -26.64 11.51 -0.08
CA GLU A 452 -26.96 10.13 0.33
C GLU A 452 -27.39 10.11 1.80
N VAL A 453 -26.67 10.81 2.67
CA VAL A 453 -27.00 10.93 4.10
C VAL A 453 -28.33 11.65 4.28
N TYR A 454 -28.57 12.74 3.54
CA TYR A 454 -29.83 13.46 3.57
C TYR A 454 -30.99 12.60 3.06
N THR A 455 -30.83 11.89 1.96
CA THR A 455 -31.83 11.00 1.37
C THR A 455 -32.24 9.91 2.36
N PHE A 456 -31.26 9.29 3.02
CA PHE A 456 -31.54 8.29 4.04
C PHE A 456 -32.29 8.88 5.23
N LEU A 457 -31.85 10.02 5.76
CA LEU A 457 -32.45 10.64 6.96
C LEU A 457 -33.86 11.16 6.71
N SER A 458 -34.12 11.70 5.52
CA SER A 458 -35.38 12.38 5.18
C SER A 458 -36.48 11.45 4.66
N LYS A 459 -36.24 10.14 4.52
CA LYS A 459 -37.19 9.20 3.93
C LYS A 459 -38.48 9.03 4.76
N ASP A 460 -38.34 8.95 6.07
CA ASP A 460 -39.45 8.81 7.02
C ASP A 460 -39.03 9.19 8.47
N GLU A 461 -39.95 9.15 9.41
CA GLU A 461 -39.70 9.50 10.83
C GLU A 461 -39.16 8.35 11.68
N ASN A 462 -38.57 7.29 11.07
CA ASN A 462 -38.02 6.17 11.83
C ASN A 462 -36.85 6.65 12.72
N PRO A 463 -36.96 6.55 14.07
CA PRO A 463 -35.93 7.06 14.98
C PRO A 463 -34.58 6.31 14.85
N ASN A 464 -34.60 5.09 14.34
CA ASN A 464 -33.38 4.29 14.16
C ASN A 464 -32.50 4.84 13.06
N ARG A 465 -33.04 5.64 12.11
CA ARG A 465 -32.21 6.32 11.08
C ARG A 465 -31.15 7.23 11.69
N LYS A 466 -31.57 8.06 12.64
CA LYS A 466 -30.64 8.94 13.37
C LYS A 466 -29.60 8.13 14.14
N LYS A 467 -30.04 7.13 14.92
CA LYS A 467 -29.11 6.29 15.67
C LYS A 467 -28.06 5.65 14.78
N LEU A 468 -28.50 5.09 13.64
CA LEU A 468 -27.61 4.46 12.67
C LEU A 468 -26.60 5.48 12.12
N LEU A 469 -27.06 6.65 11.66
CA LEU A 469 -26.16 7.69 11.16
C LEU A 469 -25.12 8.17 12.19
N PHE A 470 -25.53 8.35 13.46
CA PHE A 470 -24.62 8.77 14.53
C PHE A 470 -23.64 7.69 14.97
N SER A 471 -23.91 6.42 14.65
CA SER A 471 -22.99 5.32 14.90
C SER A 471 -21.94 5.15 13.80
N LEU A 472 -22.11 5.78 12.63
CA LEU A 472 -21.19 5.65 11.50
C LEU A 472 -19.79 6.14 11.85
N ALA A 473 -18.80 5.36 11.49
CA ALA A 473 -17.42 5.85 11.44
C ALA A 473 -17.29 6.96 10.38
N LEU A 474 -16.26 7.79 10.51
CA LEU A 474 -16.04 8.93 9.63
C LEU A 474 -15.99 8.52 8.14
N LYS A 475 -15.36 7.40 7.82
CA LYS A 475 -15.27 6.88 6.45
C LYS A 475 -16.62 6.44 5.92
N ASP A 476 -17.42 5.78 6.74
CA ASP A 476 -18.74 5.28 6.34
C ASP A 476 -19.69 6.43 6.02
N ALA A 477 -19.69 7.49 6.83
CA ALA A 477 -20.48 8.69 6.55
C ALA A 477 -20.13 9.33 5.19
N LYS A 478 -18.89 9.19 4.73
CA LYS A 478 -18.38 9.77 3.48
C LYS A 478 -18.60 8.91 2.24
N ASP A 479 -18.97 7.64 2.40
CA ASP A 479 -18.98 6.69 1.27
C ASP A 479 -20.26 5.85 1.16
N LEU A 480 -20.94 5.53 2.27
CA LEU A 480 -22.12 4.67 2.24
C LEU A 480 -23.28 5.35 1.53
N LYS A 481 -23.91 4.61 0.63
CA LYS A 481 -25.13 5.04 -0.06
C LYS A 481 -26.36 4.87 0.80
N ALA A 482 -27.37 5.71 0.57
CA ALA A 482 -28.65 5.61 1.23
C ALA A 482 -29.27 4.21 1.11
N SER A 483 -29.13 3.55 -0.06
CA SER A 483 -29.62 2.19 -0.26
C SER A 483 -28.98 1.16 0.67
N VAL A 484 -27.65 1.26 0.91
CA VAL A 484 -26.93 0.35 1.82
C VAL A 484 -27.42 0.55 3.27
N LEU A 485 -27.63 1.81 3.67
CA LEU A 485 -28.16 2.14 4.98
C LEU A 485 -29.62 1.65 5.15
N GLU A 486 -30.43 1.70 4.06
CA GLU A 486 -31.77 1.13 4.06
C GLU A 486 -31.76 -0.39 4.21
N ASP A 487 -30.94 -1.07 3.42
CA ASP A 487 -30.81 -2.54 3.48
C ASP A 487 -30.39 -2.98 4.89
N HIS A 488 -29.52 -2.21 5.55
CA HIS A 488 -29.13 -2.45 6.94
C HIS A 488 -30.29 -2.22 7.93
N LEU A 489 -31.04 -1.14 7.73
CA LEU A 489 -32.19 -0.80 8.59
C LEU A 489 -33.34 -1.81 8.45
N ASP A 490 -33.56 -2.34 7.24
CA ASP A 490 -34.60 -3.30 6.91
C ASP A 490 -34.19 -4.76 7.24
N CYS A 491 -32.95 -4.98 7.72
CA CYS A 491 -32.48 -6.30 8.10
C CYS A 491 -33.39 -6.86 9.23
N GLU A 492 -34.15 -7.93 8.92
CA GLU A 492 -35.13 -8.57 9.81
C GLU A 492 -34.49 -9.31 11.02
N GLN A 493 -33.48 -8.75 11.62
CA GLN A 493 -32.88 -9.30 12.83
C GLN A 493 -33.55 -8.66 14.07
N GLY A 494 -34.89 -8.73 14.12
CA GLY A 494 -35.75 -8.05 15.06
C GLY A 494 -35.56 -8.29 16.56
N ASP A 495 -34.61 -9.14 16.96
CA ASP A 495 -34.29 -9.45 18.36
C ASP A 495 -32.80 -9.17 18.72
N LEU A 496 -32.04 -8.49 17.86
CA LEU A 496 -30.69 -8.13 18.23
C LEU A 496 -30.64 -6.94 19.18
N PRO A 497 -29.81 -6.99 20.23
CA PRO A 497 -29.52 -5.81 21.04
C PRO A 497 -29.07 -4.63 20.15
N GLU A 498 -29.53 -3.41 20.51
CA GLU A 498 -29.24 -2.18 19.79
C GLU A 498 -27.73 -2.01 19.52
N GLU A 499 -26.89 -2.37 20.50
CA GLU A 499 -25.43 -2.32 20.38
C GLU A 499 -24.89 -3.23 19.27
N ILE A 500 -25.49 -4.43 19.10
CA ILE A 500 -25.09 -5.36 18.02
C ILE A 500 -25.60 -4.86 16.67
N PHE A 501 -26.85 -4.38 16.61
CA PHE A 501 -27.41 -3.80 15.39
C PHE A 501 -26.55 -2.65 14.85
N LEU A 502 -26.14 -1.73 15.72
CA LEU A 502 -25.28 -0.60 15.33
C LEU A 502 -23.85 -1.03 14.98
N SER A 503 -23.35 -2.13 15.56
CA SER A 503 -22.00 -2.62 15.27
C SER A 503 -21.86 -3.34 13.93
N LEU A 504 -22.93 -3.90 13.37
CA LEU A 504 -22.91 -4.66 12.12
C LEU A 504 -22.51 -3.80 10.89
N ILE A 505 -22.70 -2.49 10.98
CA ILE A 505 -22.31 -1.58 9.88
C ILE A 505 -20.79 -1.36 9.80
N HIS A 506 -20.05 -1.77 10.82
CA HIS A 506 -18.58 -1.64 10.89
C HIS A 506 -17.85 -2.93 10.52
N ILE A 507 -18.57 -3.97 10.13
CA ILE A 507 -18.01 -5.24 9.63
C ILE A 507 -17.93 -5.24 8.11
#